data_9527375827bbff542773360f66ea93ed
#
_entry.id   9527375827bbff542773360f66ea93ed
#
_cell.length_a   1.000
_cell.length_b   1.000
_cell.length_c   1.000
_cell.angle_alpha   90.00
_cell.angle_beta   90.00
_cell.angle_gamma   90.00
#
_symmetry.space_group_name_H-M   'P 1'
#
loop_
_entity.id
_entity.type
_entity.pdbx_description
1 polymer ?
#
loop_
_entity_poly.entity_id
_entity_poly.type
_entity_poly.pdbx_seq_one_letter_code
_entity_poly.pdbx_strand_id
1 'polypeptide(L)'
;WKNKGFKIYGMQSILYGYEDFNIFKSELDRNKLLGVIKKINMVAKNLGVSFITFGCPKNRFQFKNQSDNLAIDFFRLISKNLDKNITLCIEPIPKIYNNNFLTNTKDVLKFLKKVNKKNILCQLDMSAIKINNDNLNYILKFKKYIGHIHISDINLGKIQYNEENKRIINFFIENFKKKVFTIKILGNKESNLERISKSITNINRIINEF
;
A
#
# COMPACT_ATOMS: atom_id res chain seq x y z
N TRP A 1 20.25 4.92 -10.76
CA TRP A 1 19.98 3.70 -9.98
C TRP A 1 20.20 2.45 -10.85
N LYS A 2 19.54 2.34 -12.03
CA LYS A 2 19.71 1.18 -12.94
C LYS A 2 21.18 0.93 -13.29
N ASN A 3 21.93 1.96 -13.62
CA ASN A 3 23.38 1.85 -13.95
C ASN A 3 24.24 1.37 -12.77
N LYS A 4 23.71 1.38 -11.56
CA LYS A 4 24.34 0.84 -10.35
C LYS A 4 23.81 -0.55 -9.97
N GLY A 5 23.06 -1.22 -10.86
CA GLY A 5 22.51 -2.54 -10.63
C GLY A 5 21.25 -2.62 -9.74
N PHE A 6 20.67 -1.47 -9.34
CA PHE A 6 19.46 -1.46 -8.52
C PHE A 6 18.22 -1.68 -9.35
N LYS A 7 17.34 -2.57 -8.89
CA LYS A 7 16.01 -2.79 -9.43
C LYS A 7 14.99 -1.99 -8.61
N ILE A 8 14.17 -1.19 -9.30
CA ILE A 8 13.08 -0.44 -8.67
C ILE A 8 11.81 -1.29 -8.76
N TYR A 9 11.33 -1.82 -7.65
CA TYR A 9 10.15 -2.69 -7.62
C TYR A 9 8.83 -1.94 -7.50
N GLY A 10 8.80 -0.82 -6.76
CA GLY A 10 7.58 -0.11 -6.46
C GLY A 10 7.76 1.39 -6.30
N MET A 11 6.64 2.10 -6.44
CA MET A 11 6.51 3.53 -6.12
C MET A 11 5.39 3.70 -5.10
N GLN A 12 5.64 4.46 -4.04
CA GLN A 12 4.62 4.80 -3.04
C GLN A 12 4.42 6.31 -2.96
N SER A 13 3.41 6.74 -2.19
CA SER A 13 3.06 8.17 -2.05
C SER A 13 2.82 8.85 -3.40
N ILE A 14 2.26 8.12 -4.35
CA ILE A 14 2.13 8.54 -5.76
C ILE A 14 1.27 9.80 -5.95
N LEU A 15 0.51 10.20 -4.94
CA LEU A 15 -0.34 11.40 -4.97
C LEU A 15 0.17 12.52 -4.04
N TYR A 16 1.43 12.41 -3.59
CA TYR A 16 2.05 13.48 -2.81
C TYR A 16 2.13 14.77 -3.64
N GLY A 17 1.68 15.88 -3.08
CA GLY A 17 1.56 17.16 -3.79
C GLY A 17 0.24 17.34 -4.60
N TYR A 18 -0.67 16.36 -4.55
CA TYR A 18 -1.98 16.38 -5.22
C TYR A 18 -3.14 16.17 -4.23
N GLU A 19 -2.95 16.57 -2.97
CA GLU A 19 -3.90 16.34 -1.88
C GLU A 19 -5.21 17.14 -2.01
N ASP A 20 -5.24 18.16 -2.85
CA ASP A 20 -6.43 18.98 -3.11
C ASP A 20 -7.50 18.26 -3.94
N PHE A 21 -7.11 17.20 -4.66
CA PHE A 21 -8.03 16.40 -5.48
C PHE A 21 -8.54 15.19 -4.71
N ASN A 22 -9.84 14.91 -4.83
CA ASN A 22 -10.46 13.81 -4.08
C ASN A 22 -11.44 13.03 -4.96
N ILE A 23 -11.46 11.69 -4.81
CA ILE A 23 -12.33 10.79 -5.58
C ILE A 23 -13.81 11.15 -5.42
N PHE A 24 -14.20 11.61 -4.23
CA PHE A 24 -15.60 11.86 -3.86
C PHE A 24 -16.03 13.32 -4.07
N LYS A 25 -15.14 14.26 -4.37
CA LYS A 25 -15.45 15.69 -4.43
C LYS A 25 -16.18 16.06 -5.72
N SER A 26 -15.59 15.80 -6.88
CA SER A 26 -16.18 16.12 -8.17
C SER A 26 -15.66 15.22 -9.30
N GLU A 27 -16.32 15.26 -10.45
CA GLU A 27 -15.84 14.59 -11.65
C GLU A 27 -14.52 15.23 -12.13
N LEU A 28 -14.40 16.55 -12.03
CA LEU A 28 -13.18 17.28 -12.37
C LEU A 28 -11.99 16.78 -11.52
N ASP A 29 -12.19 16.57 -10.22
CA ASP A 29 -11.14 16.04 -9.34
C ASP A 29 -10.75 14.62 -9.74
N ARG A 30 -11.72 13.76 -10.04
CA ARG A 30 -11.44 12.40 -10.52
C ARG A 30 -10.64 12.41 -11.83
N ASN A 31 -10.97 13.31 -12.76
CA ASN A 31 -10.25 13.45 -14.03
C ASN A 31 -8.83 13.95 -13.81
N LYS A 32 -8.61 14.91 -12.90
CA LYS A 32 -7.27 15.36 -12.50
C LYS A 32 -6.45 14.26 -11.87
N LEU A 33 -7.01 13.51 -10.89
CA LEU A 33 -6.35 12.36 -10.27
C LEU A 33 -6.00 11.29 -11.31
N LEU A 34 -6.90 10.99 -12.23
CA LEU A 34 -6.62 10.03 -13.32
C LEU A 34 -5.47 10.52 -14.19
N GLY A 35 -5.43 11.81 -14.51
CA GLY A 35 -4.33 12.43 -15.26
C GLY A 35 -2.98 12.27 -14.57
N VAL A 36 -2.94 12.47 -13.24
CA VAL A 36 -1.74 12.24 -12.42
C VAL A 36 -1.34 10.77 -12.46
N ILE A 37 -2.28 9.85 -12.25
CA ILE A 37 -2.01 8.41 -12.25
C ILE A 37 -1.50 7.94 -13.63
N LYS A 38 -2.01 8.48 -14.74
CA LYS A 38 -1.48 8.19 -16.08
C LYS A 38 -0.02 8.62 -16.25
N LYS A 39 0.36 9.80 -15.76
CA LYS A 39 1.76 10.27 -15.76
C LYS A 39 2.66 9.36 -14.93
N ILE A 40 2.20 8.99 -13.74
CA ILE A 40 2.91 8.06 -12.85
C ILE A 40 3.07 6.68 -13.50
N ASN A 41 2.01 6.15 -14.13
CA ASN A 41 2.06 4.89 -14.88
C ASN A 41 3.13 4.92 -15.99
N MET A 42 3.25 6.03 -16.70
CA MET A 42 4.28 6.23 -17.73
C MET A 42 5.70 6.19 -17.12
N VAL A 43 5.92 6.89 -16.01
CA VAL A 43 7.20 6.87 -15.28
C VAL A 43 7.50 5.46 -14.74
N ALA A 44 6.51 4.81 -14.12
CA ALA A 44 6.63 3.45 -13.58
C ALA A 44 7.02 2.44 -14.67
N LYS A 45 6.38 2.54 -15.86
CA LYS A 45 6.71 1.71 -17.03
C LYS A 45 8.16 1.90 -17.46
N ASN A 46 8.62 3.14 -17.61
CA ASN A 46 9.99 3.46 -18.03
C ASN A 46 11.05 3.00 -17.00
N LEU A 47 10.70 3.01 -15.72
CA LEU A 47 11.55 2.52 -14.64
C LEU A 47 11.50 1.00 -14.47
N GLY A 48 10.55 0.30 -15.10
CA GLY A 48 10.32 -1.13 -14.92
C GLY A 48 9.72 -1.48 -13.56
N VAL A 49 8.95 -0.56 -12.98
CA VAL A 49 8.26 -0.74 -11.70
C VAL A 49 7.06 -1.67 -11.87
N SER A 50 6.86 -2.56 -10.91
CA SER A 50 5.74 -3.52 -10.91
C SER A 50 4.54 -3.05 -10.06
N PHE A 51 4.79 -2.20 -9.06
CA PHE A 51 3.76 -1.78 -8.11
C PHE A 51 3.73 -0.26 -7.94
N ILE A 52 2.53 0.31 -7.91
CA ILE A 52 2.30 1.69 -7.47
C ILE A 52 1.27 1.69 -6.34
N THR A 53 1.52 2.44 -5.27
CA THR A 53 0.70 2.40 -4.05
C THR A 53 -0.19 3.62 -3.93
N PHE A 54 -1.50 3.40 -3.89
CA PHE A 54 -2.52 4.41 -3.59
C PHE A 54 -2.78 4.43 -2.08
N GLY A 55 -2.11 5.33 -1.36
CA GLY A 55 -2.09 5.39 0.10
C GLY A 55 -2.41 6.76 0.70
N CYS A 56 -2.80 7.78 -0.08
CA CYS A 56 -3.08 9.11 0.45
C CYS A 56 -4.52 9.20 1.02
N PRO A 57 -4.73 9.55 2.30
CA PRO A 57 -6.05 9.66 2.90
C PRO A 57 -6.87 10.84 2.31
N LYS A 58 -6.25 11.99 2.05
CA LYS A 58 -6.93 13.19 1.54
C LYS A 58 -7.58 12.97 0.18
N ASN A 59 -6.96 12.18 -0.69
CA ASN A 59 -7.50 11.90 -2.03
C ASN A 59 -8.71 10.96 -2.02
N ARG A 60 -9.06 10.35 -0.89
CA ARG A 60 -10.16 9.38 -0.76
C ARG A 60 -11.03 9.60 0.48
N PHE A 61 -10.94 10.75 1.14
CA PHE A 61 -11.86 11.09 2.22
C PHE A 61 -13.28 11.16 1.65
N GLN A 62 -14.19 10.31 2.17
CA GLN A 62 -15.56 10.21 1.70
C GLN A 62 -16.44 11.23 2.42
N PHE A 63 -17.08 12.13 1.68
CA PHE A 63 -18.00 13.10 2.23
C PHE A 63 -19.35 12.43 2.56
N LYS A 64 -20.13 13.06 3.42
CA LYS A 64 -21.44 12.57 3.82
C LYS A 64 -22.34 12.31 2.59
N ASN A 65 -23.06 11.19 2.60
CA ASN A 65 -23.97 10.76 1.54
C ASN A 65 -23.32 10.40 0.17
N GLN A 66 -22.01 10.24 0.11
CA GLN A 66 -21.35 9.77 -1.10
C GLN A 66 -21.38 8.25 -1.22
N SER A 67 -21.58 7.75 -2.44
CA SER A 67 -21.61 6.32 -2.71
C SER A 67 -20.23 5.73 -2.98
N ASP A 68 -19.95 4.54 -2.45
CA ASP A 68 -18.77 3.75 -2.78
C ASP A 68 -18.63 3.48 -4.28
N ASN A 69 -19.73 3.51 -5.03
CA ASN A 69 -19.71 3.26 -6.47
C ASN A 69 -18.85 4.28 -7.24
N LEU A 70 -18.77 5.53 -6.76
CA LEU A 70 -17.87 6.53 -7.35
C LEU A 70 -16.41 6.06 -7.31
N ALA A 71 -15.98 5.52 -6.18
CA ALA A 71 -14.63 4.98 -6.05
C ALA A 71 -14.46 3.69 -6.85
N ILE A 72 -15.44 2.78 -6.83
CA ILE A 72 -15.40 1.53 -7.61
C ILE A 72 -15.19 1.84 -9.09
N ASP A 73 -15.96 2.74 -9.66
CA ASP A 73 -15.88 3.09 -11.07
C ASP A 73 -14.58 3.84 -11.39
N PHE A 74 -14.11 4.69 -10.47
CA PHE A 74 -12.82 5.35 -10.59
C PHE A 74 -11.65 4.35 -10.65
N PHE A 75 -11.61 3.35 -9.75
CA PHE A 75 -10.56 2.32 -9.78
C PHE A 75 -10.69 1.38 -10.98
N ARG A 76 -11.90 1.13 -11.48
CA ARG A 76 -12.10 0.42 -12.75
C ARG A 76 -11.55 1.20 -13.94
N LEU A 77 -11.72 2.52 -13.93
CA LEU A 77 -11.18 3.41 -14.96
C LEU A 77 -9.65 3.47 -14.89
N ILE A 78 -9.07 3.56 -13.70
CA ILE A 78 -7.61 3.43 -13.51
C ILE A 78 -7.11 2.12 -14.09
N SER A 79 -7.74 0.99 -13.75
CA SER A 79 -7.36 -0.35 -14.23
C SER A 79 -7.22 -0.42 -15.75
N LYS A 80 -8.09 0.25 -16.49
CA LYS A 80 -8.05 0.30 -17.97
C LYS A 80 -6.89 1.12 -18.52
N ASN A 81 -6.33 2.02 -17.69
CA ASN A 81 -5.28 2.97 -18.08
C ASN A 81 -3.88 2.57 -17.57
N LEU A 82 -3.76 1.50 -16.79
CA LEU A 82 -2.47 0.99 -16.33
C LEU A 82 -1.80 0.15 -17.43
N ASP A 83 -0.47 0.21 -17.49
CA ASP A 83 0.33 -0.75 -18.25
C ASP A 83 0.09 -2.17 -17.74
N LYS A 84 0.14 -3.15 -18.65
CA LYS A 84 -0.15 -4.57 -18.34
C LYS A 84 0.75 -5.16 -17.25
N ASN A 85 1.95 -4.61 -17.06
CA ASN A 85 2.92 -5.07 -16.07
C ASN A 85 2.85 -4.30 -14.75
N ILE A 86 1.97 -3.30 -14.64
CA ILE A 86 1.84 -2.46 -13.45
C ILE A 86 0.56 -2.81 -12.69
N THR A 87 0.72 -3.02 -11.39
CA THR A 87 -0.38 -3.21 -10.44
C THR A 87 -0.50 -2.00 -9.54
N LEU A 88 -1.70 -1.42 -9.44
CA LEU A 88 -2.00 -0.43 -8.41
C LEU A 88 -2.47 -1.15 -7.16
N CYS A 89 -1.78 -0.88 -6.05
CA CYS A 89 -2.10 -1.44 -4.74
C CYS A 89 -2.76 -0.38 -3.85
N ILE A 90 -3.98 -0.67 -3.36
CA ILE A 90 -4.69 0.20 -2.41
C ILE A 90 -4.22 -0.15 -1.01
N GLU A 91 -3.67 0.83 -0.31
CA GLU A 91 -3.21 0.69 1.06
C GLU A 91 -4.34 1.01 2.04
N PRO A 92 -4.68 0.14 3.01
CA PRO A 92 -5.57 0.50 4.10
C PRO A 92 -4.90 1.58 4.95
N ILE A 93 -5.61 2.69 5.19
CA ILE A 93 -5.09 3.78 6.03
C ILE A 93 -5.99 3.91 7.26
N PRO A 94 -5.48 3.60 8.46
CA PRO A 94 -6.25 3.68 9.70
C PRO A 94 -6.91 5.04 9.95
N LYS A 95 -8.04 5.03 10.67
CA LYS A 95 -8.81 6.24 10.98
C LYS A 95 -8.01 7.31 11.72
N ILE A 96 -7.01 6.91 12.50
CA ILE A 96 -6.13 7.83 13.23
C ILE A 96 -5.35 8.79 12.32
N TYR A 97 -5.24 8.48 11.02
CA TYR A 97 -4.62 9.34 10.01
C TYR A 97 -5.65 10.19 9.23
N ASN A 98 -6.75 10.56 9.88
CA ASN A 98 -7.82 11.37 9.29
C ASN A 98 -8.39 10.79 7.99
N ASN A 99 -8.62 9.48 8.00
CA ASN A 99 -9.23 8.74 6.90
C ASN A 99 -10.53 8.10 7.35
N ASN A 100 -11.54 8.05 6.47
CA ASN A 100 -12.83 7.42 6.75
C ASN A 100 -13.26 6.41 5.67
N PHE A 101 -12.42 6.19 4.64
CA PHE A 101 -12.70 5.25 3.56
C PHE A 101 -11.55 4.27 3.37
N LEU A 102 -11.87 2.96 3.36
CA LEU A 102 -10.90 1.87 3.27
C LEU A 102 -9.84 1.95 4.40
N THR A 103 -10.34 1.98 5.64
CA THR A 103 -9.51 2.25 6.82
C THR A 103 -8.81 1.03 7.39
N ASN A 104 -9.22 -0.17 7.02
CA ASN A 104 -8.65 -1.45 7.44
C ASN A 104 -8.56 -2.44 6.28
N THR A 105 -7.80 -3.50 6.47
CA THR A 105 -7.57 -4.50 5.42
C THR A 105 -8.86 -5.20 4.97
N LYS A 106 -9.76 -5.49 5.89
CA LYS A 106 -11.05 -6.13 5.57
C LYS A 106 -11.89 -5.30 4.60
N ASP A 107 -11.95 -3.98 4.82
CA ASP A 107 -12.71 -3.08 3.95
C ASP A 107 -12.08 -2.98 2.57
N VAL A 108 -10.75 -2.87 2.48
CA VAL A 108 -10.03 -2.90 1.20
C VAL A 108 -10.32 -4.20 0.44
N LEU A 109 -10.23 -5.36 1.09
CA LEU A 109 -10.48 -6.65 0.44
C LEU A 109 -11.92 -6.80 -0.06
N LYS A 110 -12.92 -6.35 0.71
CA LYS A 110 -14.32 -6.30 0.28
C LYS A 110 -14.51 -5.35 -0.91
N PHE A 111 -13.87 -4.19 -0.86
CA PHE A 111 -13.91 -3.21 -1.94
C PHE A 111 -13.30 -3.76 -3.23
N LEU A 112 -12.14 -4.40 -3.16
CA LEU A 112 -11.47 -5.03 -4.29
C LEU A 112 -12.32 -6.13 -4.95
N LYS A 113 -13.08 -6.88 -4.17
CA LYS A 113 -14.05 -7.85 -4.70
C LYS A 113 -15.12 -7.16 -5.57
N LYS A 114 -15.57 -5.96 -5.18
CA LYS A 114 -16.52 -5.15 -5.97
C LYS A 114 -15.88 -4.52 -7.20
N VAL A 115 -14.65 -4.00 -7.08
CA VAL A 115 -13.87 -3.46 -8.22
C VAL A 115 -13.64 -4.53 -9.28
N ASN A 116 -13.29 -5.75 -8.87
CA ASN A 116 -13.12 -6.94 -9.71
C ASN A 116 -12.17 -6.70 -10.91
N LYS A 117 -10.96 -6.23 -10.62
CA LYS A 117 -9.88 -6.01 -11.61
C LYS A 117 -8.59 -6.67 -11.16
N LYS A 118 -7.91 -7.40 -12.07
CA LYS A 118 -6.70 -8.19 -11.76
C LYS A 118 -5.49 -7.33 -11.39
N ASN A 119 -5.43 -6.10 -11.90
CA ASN A 119 -4.33 -5.14 -11.68
C ASN A 119 -4.65 -4.07 -10.64
N ILE A 120 -5.74 -4.23 -9.87
CA ILE A 120 -6.05 -3.41 -8.68
C ILE A 120 -6.08 -4.36 -7.49
N LEU A 121 -5.10 -4.26 -6.61
CA LEU A 121 -4.89 -5.18 -5.50
C LEU A 121 -4.74 -4.44 -4.17
N CYS A 122 -4.56 -5.17 -3.08
CA CYS A 122 -4.31 -4.64 -1.75
C CYS A 122 -2.80 -4.51 -1.51
N GLN A 123 -2.39 -3.36 -0.96
CA GLN A 123 -1.13 -3.20 -0.26
C GLN A 123 -1.33 -3.62 1.18
N LEU A 124 -0.78 -4.75 1.62
CA LEU A 124 -0.72 -5.02 3.06
C LEU A 124 0.32 -4.10 3.71
N ASP A 125 -0.04 -3.50 4.81
CA ASP A 125 0.87 -2.71 5.63
C ASP A 125 0.81 -3.22 7.07
N MET A 126 1.97 -3.65 7.60
CA MET A 126 2.05 -4.26 8.93
C MET A 126 1.60 -3.29 10.03
N SER A 127 1.95 -2.01 9.91
CA SER A 127 1.52 -0.98 10.86
C SER A 127 -0.02 -0.83 10.86
N ALA A 128 -0.64 -0.84 9.69
CA ALA A 128 -2.11 -0.76 9.59
C ALA A 128 -2.79 -2.00 10.19
N ILE A 129 -2.22 -3.20 9.98
CA ILE A 129 -2.70 -4.45 10.60
C ILE A 129 -2.65 -4.34 12.13
N LYS A 130 -1.56 -3.83 12.69
CA LYS A 130 -1.38 -3.65 14.14
C LYS A 130 -2.38 -2.64 14.70
N ILE A 131 -2.46 -1.45 14.12
CA ILE A 131 -3.34 -0.37 14.57
C ILE A 131 -4.81 -0.78 14.57
N ASN A 132 -5.24 -1.54 13.56
CA ASN A 132 -6.62 -1.99 13.41
C ASN A 132 -6.90 -3.34 14.06
N ASN A 133 -5.88 -4.01 14.59
CA ASN A 133 -5.96 -5.40 15.05
C ASN A 133 -6.62 -6.32 13.98
N ASP A 134 -6.13 -6.22 12.73
CA ASP A 134 -6.73 -6.92 11.60
C ASP A 134 -6.57 -8.45 11.74
N ASN A 135 -7.61 -9.19 11.42
CA ASN A 135 -7.64 -10.64 11.52
C ASN A 135 -6.82 -11.29 10.38
N LEU A 136 -5.68 -11.90 10.71
CA LEU A 136 -4.78 -12.53 9.73
C LEU A 136 -5.45 -13.69 8.98
N ASN A 137 -6.29 -14.48 9.63
CA ASN A 137 -7.04 -15.58 8.98
C ASN A 137 -8.04 -15.05 7.94
N TYR A 138 -8.61 -13.86 8.19
CA TYR A 138 -9.46 -13.21 7.20
C TYR A 138 -8.63 -12.77 5.98
N ILE A 139 -7.45 -12.19 6.20
CA ILE A 139 -6.53 -11.80 5.12
C ILE A 139 -6.17 -13.00 4.24
N LEU A 140 -5.89 -14.15 4.88
CA LEU A 140 -5.51 -15.37 4.18
C LEU A 140 -6.61 -15.87 3.22
N LYS A 141 -7.89 -15.77 3.60
CA LYS A 141 -9.03 -16.13 2.73
C LYS A 141 -9.07 -15.31 1.43
N PHE A 142 -8.44 -14.12 1.42
CA PHE A 142 -8.38 -13.21 0.28
C PHE A 142 -6.99 -13.07 -0.32
N LYS A 143 -6.11 -14.06 -0.13
CA LYS A 143 -4.70 -14.06 -0.55
C LYS A 143 -4.49 -13.60 -2.01
N LYS A 144 -5.41 -13.96 -2.92
CA LYS A 144 -5.34 -13.57 -4.34
C LYS A 144 -5.43 -12.06 -4.59
N TYR A 145 -5.99 -11.29 -3.64
CA TYR A 145 -6.12 -9.84 -3.73
C TYR A 145 -4.92 -9.09 -3.16
N ILE A 146 -3.91 -9.79 -2.62
CA ILE A 146 -2.72 -9.13 -2.09
C ILE A 146 -1.71 -8.92 -3.20
N GLY A 147 -1.35 -7.68 -3.45
CA GLY A 147 -0.37 -7.29 -4.49
C GLY A 147 1.05 -7.19 -3.94
N HIS A 148 1.23 -6.43 -2.88
CA HIS A 148 2.52 -6.09 -2.30
C HIS A 148 2.41 -5.98 -0.77
N ILE A 149 3.53 -6.07 -0.05
CA ILE A 149 3.56 -6.09 1.42
C ILE A 149 4.59 -5.09 1.93
N HIS A 150 4.16 -4.20 2.82
CA HIS A 150 5.05 -3.35 3.61
C HIS A 150 5.29 -3.95 5.00
N ILE A 151 6.55 -4.14 5.34
CA ILE A 151 6.99 -4.39 6.71
C ILE A 151 7.25 -3.01 7.32
N SER A 152 6.36 -2.59 8.21
CA SER A 152 6.36 -1.28 8.84
C SER A 152 5.99 -1.42 10.33
N ASP A 153 6.40 -0.49 11.16
CA ASP A 153 5.94 -0.43 12.54
C ASP A 153 5.06 0.80 12.77
N ILE A 154 4.39 0.87 13.91
CA ILE A 154 3.51 1.99 14.27
C ILE A 154 4.29 3.32 14.16
N ASN A 155 3.66 4.36 13.64
CA ASN A 155 4.27 5.65 13.34
C ASN A 155 5.45 5.58 12.36
N LEU A 156 5.52 4.52 11.55
CA LEU A 156 6.64 4.25 10.63
C LEU A 156 8.00 4.29 11.36
N GLY A 157 7.99 3.80 12.60
CA GLY A 157 9.17 3.69 13.44
C GLY A 157 10.13 2.60 12.97
N LYS A 158 11.23 2.45 13.70
CA LYS A 158 12.15 1.32 13.54
C LYS A 158 11.42 0.02 13.84
N ILE A 159 11.57 -0.99 12.97
CA ILE A 159 10.98 -2.32 13.18
C ILE A 159 11.58 -2.94 14.43
N GLN A 160 10.75 -3.22 15.43
CA GLN A 160 11.17 -3.81 16.70
C GLN A 160 11.21 -5.33 16.61
N TYR A 161 12.13 -5.94 17.38
CA TYR A 161 12.11 -7.38 17.64
C TYR A 161 11.19 -7.63 18.85
N ASN A 162 9.96 -8.07 18.60
CA ASN A 162 8.97 -8.42 19.61
C ASN A 162 7.99 -9.48 19.09
N GLU A 163 7.22 -10.09 19.98
CA GLU A 163 6.33 -11.21 19.64
C GLU A 163 5.23 -10.83 18.62
N GLU A 164 4.72 -9.60 18.67
CA GLU A 164 3.71 -9.16 17.71
C GLU A 164 4.29 -9.05 16.30
N ASN A 165 5.45 -8.43 16.15
CA ASN A 165 6.16 -8.34 14.87
C ASN A 165 6.57 -9.72 14.36
N LYS A 166 7.07 -10.60 15.24
CA LYS A 166 7.38 -12.01 14.90
C LYS A 166 6.16 -12.70 14.31
N ARG A 167 5.03 -12.63 15.01
CA ARG A 167 3.77 -13.27 14.56
C ARG A 167 3.34 -12.79 13.18
N ILE A 168 3.40 -11.47 12.91
CA ILE A 168 2.94 -10.93 11.64
C ILE A 168 3.94 -11.20 10.51
N ILE A 169 5.24 -11.04 10.76
CA ILE A 169 6.29 -11.30 9.76
C ILE A 169 6.30 -12.78 9.38
N ASN A 170 6.22 -13.69 10.35
CA ASN A 170 6.14 -15.14 10.09
C ASN A 170 4.89 -15.48 9.28
N PHE A 171 3.74 -14.90 9.62
CA PHE A 171 2.53 -15.05 8.81
C PHE A 171 2.75 -14.61 7.36
N PHE A 172 3.46 -13.49 7.12
CA PHE A 172 3.77 -13.06 5.76
C PHE A 172 4.69 -14.02 5.03
N ILE A 173 5.75 -14.47 5.68
CA ILE A 173 6.74 -15.39 5.10
C ILE A 173 6.07 -16.72 4.73
N GLU A 174 5.29 -17.30 5.63
CA GLU A 174 4.58 -18.57 5.36
C GLU A 174 3.63 -18.48 4.19
N ASN A 175 2.84 -17.41 4.15
CA ASN A 175 1.67 -17.37 3.29
C ASN A 175 1.89 -16.62 1.98
N PHE A 176 2.95 -15.79 1.88
CA PHE A 176 3.18 -14.91 0.74
C PHE A 176 4.60 -15.00 0.17
N LYS A 177 5.26 -16.17 0.23
CA LYS A 177 6.65 -16.43 -0.21
C LYS A 177 7.02 -15.87 -1.60
N LYS A 178 6.04 -15.75 -2.51
CA LYS A 178 6.25 -15.25 -3.88
C LYS A 178 6.06 -13.73 -4.00
N LYS A 179 5.76 -13.03 -2.92
CA LYS A 179 5.55 -11.57 -2.93
C LYS A 179 6.84 -10.84 -2.58
N VAL A 180 6.93 -9.60 -3.06
CA VAL A 180 7.99 -8.68 -2.64
C VAL A 180 7.58 -8.04 -1.31
N PHE A 181 8.48 -8.05 -0.33
CA PHE A 181 8.36 -7.34 0.93
C PHE A 181 9.23 -6.09 0.88
N THR A 182 8.68 -4.96 1.28
CA THR A 182 9.42 -3.69 1.34
C THR A 182 9.39 -3.16 2.76
N ILE A 183 10.55 -2.83 3.30
CA ILE A 183 10.65 -2.14 4.59
C ILE A 183 10.21 -0.69 4.41
N LYS A 184 9.26 -0.24 5.24
CA LYS A 184 8.72 1.12 5.21
C LYS A 184 8.96 1.81 6.55
N ILE A 185 9.84 2.81 6.55
CA ILE A 185 10.25 3.57 7.73
C ILE A 185 10.24 5.06 7.38
N LEU A 186 9.72 5.89 8.28
CA LEU A 186 9.80 7.34 8.13
C LEU A 186 11.23 7.81 8.42
N GLY A 187 11.79 8.59 7.50
CA GLY A 187 13.06 9.26 7.72
C GLY A 187 12.99 10.28 8.85
N ASN A 188 14.07 10.44 9.61
CA ASN A 188 14.25 11.54 10.53
C ASN A 188 15.63 12.19 10.29
N LYS A 189 15.87 13.31 10.97
CA LYS A 189 17.12 14.09 10.77
C LYS A 189 18.37 13.39 11.33
N GLU A 190 18.22 12.42 12.24
CA GLU A 190 19.35 12.00 13.08
C GLU A 190 20.10 10.74 12.67
N SER A 191 19.56 9.79 11.95
CA SER A 191 20.32 8.62 11.41
C SER A 191 19.44 7.60 10.71
N ASN A 192 19.04 7.93 9.50
CA ASN A 192 18.24 6.99 8.69
C ASN A 192 18.96 5.65 8.47
N LEU A 193 20.29 5.66 8.29
CA LEU A 193 21.08 4.45 8.08
C LEU A 193 21.05 3.53 9.30
N GLU A 194 21.21 4.05 10.52
CA GLU A 194 21.14 3.24 11.74
C GLU A 194 19.76 2.63 11.95
N ARG A 195 18.71 3.41 11.73
CA ARG A 195 17.32 2.92 11.85
C ARG A 195 17.02 1.81 10.86
N ILE A 196 17.46 1.97 9.61
CA ILE A 196 17.32 0.96 8.57
C ILE A 196 18.13 -0.28 8.93
N SER A 197 19.40 -0.12 9.29
CA SER A 197 20.27 -1.24 9.68
C SER A 197 19.70 -2.04 10.85
N LYS A 198 19.30 -1.37 11.94
CA LYS A 198 18.66 -2.03 13.09
C LYS A 198 17.36 -2.74 12.71
N SER A 199 16.58 -2.16 11.82
CA SER A 199 15.34 -2.80 11.35
C SER A 199 15.62 -4.05 10.53
N ILE A 200 16.61 -4.01 9.64
CA ILE A 200 17.05 -5.18 8.86
C ILE A 200 17.57 -6.27 9.80
N THR A 201 18.41 -5.91 10.80
CA THR A 201 18.92 -6.86 11.80
C THR A 201 17.77 -7.55 12.56
N ASN A 202 16.78 -6.78 13.01
CA ASN A 202 15.63 -7.33 13.74
C ASN A 202 14.77 -8.25 12.85
N ILE A 203 14.53 -7.86 11.58
CA ILE A 203 13.80 -8.70 10.62
C ILE A 203 14.56 -9.99 10.35
N ASN A 204 15.87 -9.91 10.09
CA ASN A 204 16.70 -11.11 9.85
C ASN A 204 16.72 -12.04 11.07
N ARG A 205 16.77 -11.50 12.28
CA ARG A 205 16.64 -12.28 13.50
C ARG A 205 15.30 -13.03 13.56
N ILE A 206 14.18 -12.34 13.26
CA ILE A 206 12.85 -12.97 13.21
C ILE A 206 12.82 -14.10 12.16
N ILE A 207 13.39 -13.87 10.97
CA ILE A 207 13.40 -14.86 9.88
C ILE A 207 14.24 -16.07 10.25
N ASN A 208 15.38 -15.89 10.91
CA ASN A 208 16.28 -16.98 11.28
C ASN A 208 15.78 -17.82 12.47
N GLU A 209 14.84 -17.30 13.27
CA GLU A 209 14.18 -18.04 14.35
C GLU A 209 12.92 -18.79 13.87
N PHE A 210 12.52 -18.60 12.60
CA PHE A 210 11.38 -19.25 11.95
C PHE A 210 11.80 -20.55 11.25
#